data_f235b5ba030998e4c54d7a8c1c1ce9f0
#
_entry.id   f235b5ba030998e4c54d7a8c1c1ce9f0
#
_cell.length_a   1.000
_cell.length_b   1.000
_cell.length_c   1.000
_cell.angle_alpha   90.00
_cell.angle_beta   90.00
_cell.angle_gamma   90.00
#
_symmetry.space_group_name_H-M   'P 1'
#
loop_
_entity.id
_entity.type
_entity.pdbx_description
1 polymer ?
#
loop_
_entity_poly.entity_id
_entity_poly.type
_entity_poly.pdbx_seq_one_letter_code
_entity_poly.pdbx_strand_id
1 'polypeptide(L)'
;MLKIFSQKNKAFNGKHTLLVIAIVLAVTVLFTTFLPADPSNYGIFSIVPAIFLVVYIFATQRILEALVLASLVGYVMVSKPAAGEGGSWLINVFTNFSEGILGVMMSEDIAWLIIVCGLMGSIIALIEKAGGSFAFGEWIAKKAKTEKSSLLWTWILGIVIFIDDYLNSLTVGSCMTTLTDKHKVPREFLAYVVDSTAAPLCVIIPISTWAVFCSRILEVNGWAPAGEGLFYFIKTIPYNFYGWIAAIVVPLVIIGVIPVFGPMKEAFHRVAQGGPLAPPGSEKFDI
;
A
#
# COMPACT_ATOMS: atom_id res chain seq x y z
N MET A 1 -8.14 21.62 9.36
CA MET A 1 -7.88 20.32 8.78
C MET A 1 -6.86 19.46 9.57
N LEU A 2 -5.94 20.05 10.33
CA LEU A 2 -4.91 19.35 11.13
C LEU A 2 -5.39 18.67 12.42
N LYS A 3 -6.61 18.92 12.89
CA LYS A 3 -7.17 18.24 14.07
C LYS A 3 -7.69 16.82 13.84
N ILE A 4 -7.79 16.39 12.58
CA ILE A 4 -8.31 15.06 12.22
C ILE A 4 -7.24 13.97 12.44
N PHE A 5 -5.96 14.29 12.30
CA PHE A 5 -4.85 13.34 12.50
C PHE A 5 -4.39 13.14 13.93
N SER A 6 -4.89 13.94 14.87
CA SER A 6 -4.58 13.86 16.32
C SER A 6 -5.63 13.09 17.12
N GLN A 7 -6.39 12.19 16.52
CA GLN A 7 -7.25 11.33 17.33
C GLN A 7 -6.44 10.12 17.82
N LYS A 8 -6.09 10.20 19.12
CA LYS A 8 -5.79 9.05 19.98
C LYS A 8 -6.51 7.80 19.49
N ASN A 9 -5.77 6.68 19.37
CA ASN A 9 -6.33 5.35 19.37
C ASN A 9 -7.42 5.24 20.46
N LYS A 10 -8.65 5.54 20.11
CA LYS A 10 -9.79 5.23 20.97
C LYS A 10 -9.84 3.71 21.00
N ALA A 11 -9.64 3.18 22.21
CA ALA A 11 -9.85 1.77 22.51
C ALA A 11 -11.08 1.27 21.77
N PHE A 12 -10.94 0.09 21.16
CA PHE A 12 -11.97 -0.65 20.42
C PHE A 12 -13.33 -0.52 21.13
N ASN A 13 -14.14 0.40 20.68
CA ASN A 13 -15.52 0.49 21.14
C ASN A 13 -16.37 -0.36 20.19
N GLY A 14 -16.50 -1.65 20.53
CA GLY A 14 -17.20 -2.64 19.71
C GLY A 14 -18.63 -2.19 19.30
N LYS A 15 -19.26 -1.35 20.11
CA LYS A 15 -20.57 -0.76 19.77
C LYS A 15 -20.48 0.20 18.58
N HIS A 16 -19.43 1.01 18.48
CA HIS A 16 -19.23 1.90 17.33
C HIS A 16 -18.92 1.13 16.06
N THR A 17 -18.10 0.09 16.15
CA THR A 17 -17.78 -0.76 14.99
C THR A 17 -19.02 -1.49 14.49
N LEU A 18 -19.81 -2.08 15.39
CA LEU A 18 -21.06 -2.73 15.04
C LEU A 18 -22.08 -1.76 14.42
N LEU A 19 -22.17 -0.53 14.94
CA LEU A 19 -23.04 0.50 14.38
C LEU A 19 -22.60 0.88 12.96
N VAL A 20 -21.31 1.06 12.74
CA VAL A 20 -20.76 1.38 11.41
C VAL A 20 -21.02 0.24 10.42
N ILE A 21 -20.78 -1.00 10.82
CA ILE A 21 -21.08 -2.19 10.01
C ILE A 21 -22.58 -2.25 9.68
N ALA A 22 -23.45 -2.05 10.66
CA ALA A 22 -24.90 -2.05 10.45
C ALA A 22 -25.36 -0.94 9.49
N ILE A 23 -24.83 0.28 9.64
CA ILE A 23 -25.12 1.40 8.74
C ILE A 23 -24.63 1.09 7.33
N VAL A 24 -23.42 0.55 7.18
CA VAL A 24 -22.85 0.19 5.88
C VAL A 24 -23.71 -0.87 5.20
N LEU A 25 -24.07 -1.93 5.91
CA LEU A 25 -24.94 -2.97 5.36
C LEU A 25 -26.32 -2.40 4.99
N ALA A 26 -26.91 -1.57 5.84
CA ALA A 26 -28.20 -0.94 5.55
C ALA A 26 -28.12 -0.02 4.32
N VAL A 27 -27.08 0.79 4.20
CA VAL A 27 -26.87 1.66 3.04
C VAL A 27 -26.63 0.82 1.79
N THR A 28 -25.84 -0.26 1.88
CA THR A 28 -25.59 -1.16 0.76
C THR A 28 -26.88 -1.84 0.29
N VAL A 29 -27.68 -2.36 1.24
CA VAL A 29 -28.99 -2.96 0.93
C VAL A 29 -29.93 -1.93 0.27
N LEU A 30 -30.01 -0.72 0.81
CA LEU A 30 -30.79 0.35 0.21
C LEU A 30 -30.31 0.69 -1.20
N PHE A 31 -29.00 0.76 -1.38
CA PHE A 31 -28.37 1.09 -2.66
C PHE A 31 -28.60 0.01 -3.72
N THR A 32 -28.58 -1.27 -3.31
CA THR A 32 -28.83 -2.41 -4.20
C THR A 32 -30.26 -2.48 -4.74
N THR A 33 -31.22 -1.79 -4.10
CA THR A 33 -32.58 -1.68 -4.66
C THR A 33 -32.62 -0.87 -5.97
N PHE A 34 -31.65 0.04 -6.16
CA PHE A 34 -31.50 0.87 -7.36
C PHE A 34 -30.57 0.27 -8.41
N LEU A 35 -29.96 -0.88 -8.15
CA LEU A 35 -29.07 -1.52 -9.12
C LEU A 35 -29.86 -2.10 -10.31
N PRO A 36 -29.27 -2.06 -11.52
CA PRO A 36 -29.82 -2.73 -12.68
C PRO A 36 -30.15 -4.20 -12.39
N ALA A 37 -31.20 -4.71 -13.02
CA ALA A 37 -31.58 -6.11 -12.88
C ALA A 37 -30.61 -7.09 -13.56
N ASP A 38 -29.76 -6.58 -14.47
CA ASP A 38 -28.76 -7.36 -15.19
C ASP A 38 -27.43 -7.38 -14.40
N PRO A 39 -27.04 -8.52 -13.82
CA PRO A 39 -25.80 -8.64 -13.07
C PRO A 39 -24.52 -8.56 -13.95
N SER A 40 -24.64 -8.64 -15.26
CA SER A 40 -23.51 -8.54 -16.19
C SER A 40 -23.05 -7.11 -16.45
N ASN A 41 -23.87 -6.11 -16.13
CA ASN A 41 -23.55 -4.71 -16.41
C ASN A 41 -24.04 -3.74 -15.33
N TYR A 42 -23.25 -3.59 -14.29
CA TYR A 42 -23.51 -2.61 -13.24
C TYR A 42 -23.17 -1.16 -13.64
N GLY A 43 -22.52 -0.95 -14.79
CA GLY A 43 -22.14 0.38 -15.25
C GLY A 43 -21.31 1.12 -14.17
N ILE A 44 -21.70 2.37 -13.90
CA ILE A 44 -21.04 3.22 -12.91
C ILE A 44 -21.10 2.66 -11.47
N PHE A 45 -22.08 1.80 -11.16
CA PHE A 45 -22.22 1.22 -9.82
C PHE A 45 -21.12 0.22 -9.48
N SER A 46 -20.39 -0.32 -10.47
CA SER A 46 -19.23 -1.20 -10.25
C SER A 46 -18.12 -0.54 -9.42
N ILE A 47 -18.08 0.80 -9.36
CA ILE A 47 -17.09 1.57 -8.59
C ILE A 47 -17.45 1.64 -7.09
N VAL A 48 -18.68 1.33 -6.70
CA VAL A 48 -19.17 1.49 -5.32
C VAL A 48 -18.31 0.76 -4.28
N PRO A 49 -17.92 -0.51 -4.44
CA PRO A 49 -17.06 -1.18 -3.47
C PRO A 49 -15.69 -0.48 -3.32
N ALA A 50 -15.11 0.00 -4.42
CA ALA A 50 -13.83 0.70 -4.40
C ALA A 50 -13.93 2.07 -3.71
N ILE A 51 -14.96 2.85 -4.01
CA ILE A 51 -15.21 4.14 -3.33
C ILE A 51 -15.44 3.91 -1.84
N PHE A 52 -16.24 2.90 -1.49
CA PHE A 52 -16.48 2.52 -0.10
C PHE A 52 -15.17 2.20 0.63
N LEU A 53 -14.30 1.38 0.02
CA LEU A 53 -13.00 1.01 0.55
C LEU A 53 -12.17 2.27 0.90
N VAL A 54 -12.03 3.16 -0.08
CA VAL A 54 -11.23 4.38 0.06
C VAL A 54 -11.78 5.29 1.16
N VAL A 55 -13.09 5.56 1.12
CA VAL A 55 -13.76 6.41 2.13
C VAL A 55 -13.63 5.81 3.53
N TYR A 56 -13.82 4.49 3.67
CA TYR A 56 -13.72 3.82 4.97
C TYR A 56 -12.29 3.85 5.52
N ILE A 57 -11.26 3.63 4.69
CA ILE A 57 -9.86 3.71 5.09
C ILE A 57 -9.53 5.12 5.59
N PHE A 58 -9.89 6.15 4.84
CA PHE A 58 -9.63 7.53 5.25
C PHE A 58 -10.37 7.94 6.54
N ALA A 59 -11.57 7.42 6.75
CA ALA A 59 -12.36 7.72 7.94
C ALA A 59 -11.89 6.97 9.19
N THR A 60 -11.45 5.71 9.04
CA THR A 60 -11.19 4.81 10.19
C THR A 60 -9.72 4.44 10.36
N GLN A 61 -8.91 4.52 9.31
CA GLN A 61 -7.52 4.04 9.24
C GLN A 61 -7.39 2.51 9.48
N ARG A 62 -8.47 1.75 9.25
CA ARG A 62 -8.55 0.31 9.50
C ARG A 62 -8.62 -0.46 8.18
N ILE A 63 -7.45 -0.74 7.61
CA ILE A 63 -7.31 -1.31 6.27
C ILE A 63 -7.96 -2.70 6.16
N LEU A 64 -7.69 -3.62 7.10
CA LEU A 64 -8.23 -4.98 7.05
C LEU A 64 -9.76 -4.99 7.14
N GLU A 65 -10.34 -4.21 8.05
CA GLU A 65 -11.79 -4.08 8.15
C GLU A 65 -12.39 -3.51 6.86
N ALA A 66 -11.74 -2.49 6.28
CA ALA A 66 -12.17 -1.87 5.04
C ALA A 66 -12.19 -2.86 3.86
N LEU A 67 -11.15 -3.69 3.73
CA LEU A 67 -11.07 -4.70 2.67
C LEU A 67 -12.18 -5.74 2.79
N VAL A 68 -12.41 -6.27 4.00
CA VAL A 68 -13.47 -7.27 4.24
C VAL A 68 -14.85 -6.67 3.97
N LEU A 69 -15.10 -5.44 4.45
CA LEU A 69 -16.39 -4.78 4.26
C LEU A 69 -16.63 -4.40 2.79
N ALA A 70 -15.60 -3.91 2.08
CA ALA A 70 -15.72 -3.59 0.66
C ALA A 70 -15.97 -4.85 -0.19
N SER A 71 -15.31 -5.97 0.13
CA SER A 71 -15.60 -7.25 -0.50
C SER A 71 -17.05 -7.68 -0.24
N LEU A 72 -17.52 -7.55 1.00
CA LEU A 72 -18.91 -7.86 1.36
C LEU A 72 -19.90 -6.98 0.59
N VAL A 73 -19.62 -5.67 0.44
CA VAL A 73 -20.40 -4.76 -0.41
C VAL A 73 -20.48 -5.27 -1.84
N GLY A 74 -19.36 -5.70 -2.42
CA GLY A 74 -19.31 -6.30 -3.75
C GLY A 74 -20.19 -7.55 -3.85
N TYR A 75 -20.09 -8.47 -2.88
CA TYR A 75 -20.90 -9.69 -2.87
C TYR A 75 -22.39 -9.42 -2.66
N VAL A 76 -22.77 -8.42 -1.86
CA VAL A 76 -24.15 -7.98 -1.73
C VAL A 76 -24.70 -7.51 -3.08
N MET A 77 -23.90 -6.82 -3.88
CA MET A 77 -24.31 -6.38 -5.21
C MET A 77 -24.50 -7.56 -6.18
N VAL A 78 -23.51 -8.45 -6.25
CA VAL A 78 -23.49 -9.56 -7.22
C VAL A 78 -24.52 -10.65 -6.88
N SER A 79 -24.84 -10.83 -5.59
CA SER A 79 -25.76 -11.88 -5.14
C SER A 79 -27.24 -11.51 -5.20
N LYS A 80 -27.59 -10.35 -5.79
CA LYS A 80 -28.97 -9.94 -5.96
C LYS A 80 -29.70 -10.95 -6.87
N PRO A 81 -30.79 -11.59 -6.44
CA PRO A 81 -31.54 -12.51 -7.28
C PRO A 81 -32.07 -11.79 -8.53
N ALA A 82 -32.02 -12.47 -9.66
CA ALA A 82 -32.70 -11.97 -10.86
C ALA A 82 -34.21 -11.90 -10.64
N ALA A 83 -34.88 -11.02 -11.38
CA ALA A 83 -36.32 -10.84 -11.27
C ALA A 83 -37.03 -12.16 -11.62
N GLY A 84 -37.68 -12.79 -10.65
CA GLY A 84 -38.39 -14.07 -10.79
C GLY A 84 -37.67 -15.29 -10.22
N GLU A 85 -36.44 -15.18 -9.75
CA GLU A 85 -35.74 -16.24 -9.04
C GLU A 85 -36.12 -16.24 -7.55
N GLY A 86 -36.68 -17.35 -7.06
CA GLY A 86 -36.98 -17.56 -5.65
C GLY A 86 -35.70 -17.90 -4.89
N GLY A 87 -35.35 -17.11 -3.91
CA GLY A 87 -34.22 -17.39 -3.01
C GLY A 87 -34.04 -16.26 -1.99
N SER A 88 -33.50 -16.60 -0.81
CA SER A 88 -33.15 -15.57 0.16
C SER A 88 -31.85 -14.88 -0.26
N TRP A 89 -31.94 -13.61 -0.61
CA TRP A 89 -30.78 -12.81 -0.97
C TRP A 89 -29.63 -12.87 0.07
N LEU A 90 -29.96 -12.84 1.37
CA LEU A 90 -28.97 -12.96 2.43
C LEU A 90 -28.24 -14.31 2.41
N ILE A 91 -28.93 -15.39 2.07
CA ILE A 91 -28.32 -16.71 1.95
C ILE A 91 -27.35 -16.70 0.76
N ASN A 92 -27.77 -16.16 -0.38
CA ASN A 92 -26.92 -16.05 -1.57
C ASN A 92 -25.67 -15.21 -1.30
N VAL A 93 -25.80 -14.08 -0.60
CA VAL A 93 -24.64 -13.25 -0.19
C VAL A 93 -23.67 -14.07 0.66
N PHE A 94 -24.17 -14.77 1.67
CA PHE A 94 -23.32 -15.56 2.57
C PHE A 94 -22.63 -16.70 1.81
N THR A 95 -23.36 -17.42 0.97
CA THR A 95 -22.83 -18.53 0.19
C THR A 95 -21.75 -18.05 -0.79
N ASN A 96 -22.08 -17.05 -1.62
CA ASN A 96 -21.15 -16.51 -2.62
C ASN A 96 -19.91 -15.88 -1.98
N PHE A 97 -20.04 -15.18 -0.86
CA PHE A 97 -18.93 -14.63 -0.11
C PHE A 97 -18.02 -15.74 0.44
N SER A 98 -18.60 -16.79 1.03
CA SER A 98 -17.86 -17.92 1.58
C SER A 98 -17.16 -18.72 0.48
N GLU A 99 -17.85 -19.00 -0.64
CA GLU A 99 -17.28 -19.68 -1.80
C GLU A 99 -16.17 -18.83 -2.45
N GLY A 100 -16.35 -17.51 -2.53
CA GLY A 100 -15.34 -16.60 -3.02
C GLY A 100 -14.08 -16.60 -2.16
N ILE A 101 -14.19 -16.59 -0.84
CA ILE A 101 -13.05 -16.71 0.07
C ILE A 101 -12.33 -18.05 -0.15
N LEU A 102 -13.10 -19.15 -0.18
CA LEU A 102 -12.53 -20.49 -0.40
C LEU A 102 -11.82 -20.56 -1.77
N GLY A 103 -12.47 -20.05 -2.83
CA GLY A 103 -11.90 -20.01 -4.16
C GLY A 103 -10.57 -19.26 -4.25
N VAL A 104 -10.49 -18.10 -3.58
CA VAL A 104 -9.23 -17.33 -3.47
C VAL A 104 -8.18 -18.11 -2.68
N MET A 105 -8.53 -18.70 -1.54
CA MET A 105 -7.59 -19.47 -0.71
C MET A 105 -7.06 -20.73 -1.41
N MET A 106 -7.86 -21.34 -2.29
CA MET A 106 -7.49 -22.51 -3.07
C MET A 106 -6.78 -22.18 -4.39
N SER A 107 -6.63 -20.90 -4.72
CA SER A 107 -5.97 -20.49 -5.95
C SER A 107 -4.45 -20.71 -5.88
N GLU A 108 -3.86 -21.10 -7.00
CA GLU A 108 -2.41 -21.26 -7.14
C GLU A 108 -1.68 -19.93 -6.88
N ASP A 109 -2.32 -18.81 -7.24
CA ASP A 109 -1.78 -17.46 -7.05
C ASP A 109 -1.56 -17.13 -5.56
N ILE A 110 -2.48 -17.54 -4.68
CA ILE A 110 -2.34 -17.32 -3.22
C ILE A 110 -1.26 -18.23 -2.63
N ALA A 111 -1.21 -19.49 -3.04
CA ALA A 111 -0.16 -20.40 -2.60
C ALA A 111 1.22 -19.88 -2.99
N TRP A 112 1.37 -19.43 -4.23
CA TRP A 112 2.59 -18.80 -4.73
C TRP A 112 2.95 -17.53 -3.92
N LEU A 113 1.98 -16.64 -3.68
CA LEU A 113 2.17 -15.40 -2.91
C LEU A 113 2.67 -15.68 -1.50
N ILE A 114 2.07 -16.65 -0.80
CA ILE A 114 2.46 -17.02 0.57
C ILE A 114 3.91 -17.53 0.60
N ILE A 115 4.26 -18.41 -0.35
CA ILE A 115 5.62 -18.96 -0.45
C ILE A 115 6.62 -17.85 -0.75
N VAL A 116 6.34 -17.00 -1.73
CA VAL A 116 7.25 -15.91 -2.14
C VAL A 116 7.41 -14.91 -0.99
N CYS A 117 6.34 -14.44 -0.38
CA CYS A 117 6.43 -13.51 0.76
C CYS A 117 7.18 -14.12 1.95
N GLY A 118 6.95 -15.41 2.26
CA GLY A 118 7.66 -16.13 3.31
C GLY A 118 9.16 -16.27 3.04
N LEU A 119 9.53 -16.62 1.79
CA LEU A 119 10.93 -16.71 1.38
C LEU A 119 11.61 -15.35 1.37
N MET A 120 10.95 -14.31 0.88
CA MET A 120 11.47 -12.94 0.90
C MET A 120 11.71 -12.45 2.33
N GLY A 121 10.76 -12.65 3.24
CA GLY A 121 10.94 -12.35 4.65
C GLY A 121 12.13 -13.09 5.28
N SER A 122 12.33 -14.36 4.90
CA SER A 122 13.48 -15.16 5.34
C SER A 122 14.80 -14.62 4.81
N ILE A 123 14.86 -14.21 3.54
CA ILE A 123 16.05 -13.59 2.93
C ILE A 123 16.40 -12.29 3.64
N ILE A 124 15.41 -11.44 3.91
CA ILE A 124 15.61 -10.17 4.64
C ILE A 124 16.22 -10.46 6.03
N ALA A 125 15.63 -11.37 6.79
CA ALA A 125 16.13 -11.75 8.11
C ALA A 125 17.55 -12.32 8.07
N LEU A 126 17.91 -13.07 7.03
CA LEU A 126 19.27 -13.58 6.84
C LEU A 126 20.26 -12.47 6.51
N ILE A 127 19.89 -11.51 5.65
CA ILE A 127 20.73 -10.35 5.30
C ILE A 127 21.01 -9.52 6.56
N GLU A 128 19.98 -9.27 7.38
CA GLU A 128 20.13 -8.54 8.65
C GLU A 128 21.03 -9.28 9.64
N LYS A 129 20.80 -10.59 9.86
CA LYS A 129 21.64 -11.42 10.73
C LYS A 129 23.08 -11.54 10.26
N ALA A 130 23.31 -11.56 8.96
CA ALA A 130 24.65 -11.56 8.38
C ALA A 130 25.38 -10.22 8.52
N GLY A 131 24.72 -9.17 9.05
CA GLY A 131 25.29 -7.83 9.15
C GLY A 131 25.37 -7.10 7.80
N GLY A 132 24.68 -7.61 6.77
CA GLY A 132 24.72 -7.05 5.42
C GLY A 132 24.24 -5.60 5.39
N SER A 133 23.16 -5.30 6.08
CA SER A 133 22.63 -3.94 6.21
C SER A 133 23.64 -2.99 6.86
N PHE A 134 24.33 -3.44 7.91
CA PHE A 134 25.34 -2.64 8.60
C PHE A 134 26.58 -2.38 7.72
N ALA A 135 27.12 -3.43 7.10
CA ALA A 135 28.30 -3.32 6.23
C ALA A 135 28.06 -2.41 5.02
N PHE A 136 26.85 -2.50 4.44
CA PHE A 136 26.45 -1.66 3.35
C PHE A 136 26.25 -0.19 3.79
N GLY A 137 25.64 0.03 4.94
CA GLY A 137 25.53 1.35 5.57
C GLY A 137 26.88 2.00 5.80
N GLU A 138 27.89 1.27 6.31
CA GLU A 138 29.25 1.77 6.47
C GLU A 138 29.93 2.12 5.13
N TRP A 139 29.72 1.31 4.10
CA TRP A 139 30.25 1.61 2.76
C TRP A 139 29.68 2.91 2.20
N ILE A 140 28.37 3.14 2.33
CA ILE A 140 27.73 4.38 1.92
C ILE A 140 28.18 5.55 2.80
N ALA A 141 28.33 5.37 4.11
CA ALA A 141 28.78 6.40 5.04
C ALA A 141 30.13 7.00 4.68
N LYS A 142 31.00 6.23 4.04
CA LYS A 142 32.29 6.74 3.51
C LYS A 142 32.11 7.70 2.34
N LYS A 143 31.01 7.60 1.58
CA LYS A 143 30.70 8.41 0.42
C LYS A 143 29.73 9.56 0.72
N ALA A 144 28.77 9.33 1.60
CA ALA A 144 27.75 10.29 1.99
C ALA A 144 28.24 11.16 3.15
N LYS A 145 28.76 12.33 2.85
CA LYS A 145 29.36 13.26 3.82
C LYS A 145 28.40 14.37 4.27
N THR A 146 27.25 14.51 3.65
CA THR A 146 26.27 15.56 3.92
C THR A 146 24.87 15.00 4.00
N GLU A 147 23.95 15.75 4.60
CA GLU A 147 22.53 15.43 4.66
C GLU A 147 21.97 15.10 3.27
N LYS A 148 22.14 16.01 2.29
CA LYS A 148 21.67 15.80 0.92
C LYS A 148 22.29 14.57 0.25
N SER A 149 23.58 14.35 0.48
CA SER A 149 24.27 13.18 -0.07
C SER A 149 23.75 11.89 0.53
N SER A 150 23.47 11.82 1.83
CA SER A 150 22.89 10.63 2.47
C SER A 150 21.52 10.30 1.91
N LEU A 151 20.68 11.30 1.71
CA LEU A 151 19.34 11.16 1.12
C LEU A 151 19.38 10.75 -0.37
N LEU A 152 20.30 11.32 -1.15
CA LEU A 152 20.48 10.90 -2.54
C LEU A 152 20.96 9.45 -2.65
N TRP A 153 21.85 9.00 -1.74
CA TRP A 153 22.25 7.61 -1.66
C TRP A 153 21.08 6.70 -1.24
N THR A 154 20.21 7.17 -0.36
CA THR A 154 18.97 6.46 -0.02
C THR A 154 18.09 6.28 -1.25
N TRP A 155 17.90 7.34 -2.02
CA TRP A 155 17.12 7.31 -3.27
C TRP A 155 17.73 6.37 -4.32
N ILE A 156 19.07 6.43 -4.53
CA ILE A 156 19.78 5.52 -5.44
C ILE A 156 19.61 4.06 -4.99
N LEU A 157 19.75 3.81 -3.70
CA LEU A 157 19.59 2.48 -3.14
C LEU A 157 18.18 1.94 -3.34
N GLY A 158 17.16 2.79 -3.15
CA GLY A 158 15.78 2.46 -3.45
C GLY A 158 15.56 2.07 -4.91
N ILE A 159 16.27 2.72 -5.85
CA ILE A 159 16.23 2.34 -7.27
C ILE A 159 16.92 0.99 -7.51
N VAL A 160 18.02 0.72 -6.83
CA VAL A 160 18.80 -0.54 -6.99
C VAL A 160 18.03 -1.75 -6.45
N ILE A 161 17.31 -1.57 -5.34
CA ILE A 161 16.52 -2.63 -4.70
C ILE A 161 15.06 -2.54 -5.19
N PHE A 162 14.83 -2.75 -6.46
CA PHE A 162 13.51 -2.56 -7.11
C PHE A 162 12.65 -3.81 -7.17
N ILE A 163 13.16 -4.98 -6.80
CA ILE A 163 12.50 -6.28 -7.04
C ILE A 163 11.17 -6.37 -6.32
N ASP A 164 11.12 -5.88 -5.08
CA ASP A 164 9.95 -5.93 -4.21
C ASP A 164 9.92 -4.70 -3.30
N ASP A 165 8.73 -4.13 -3.07
CA ASP A 165 8.54 -2.90 -2.30
C ASP A 165 8.76 -3.11 -0.80
N TYR A 166 8.38 -4.26 -0.24
CA TYR A 166 8.64 -4.59 1.17
C TYR A 166 10.13 -4.80 1.41
N LEU A 167 10.80 -5.57 0.52
CA LEU A 167 12.24 -5.77 0.58
C LEU A 167 12.97 -4.42 0.48
N ASN A 168 12.55 -3.57 -0.43
CA ASN A 168 13.09 -2.22 -0.59
C ASN A 168 12.93 -1.42 0.71
N SER A 169 11.71 -1.26 1.19
CA SER A 169 11.40 -0.43 2.36
C SER A 169 12.14 -0.89 3.61
N LEU A 170 12.18 -2.17 3.89
CA LEU A 170 12.86 -2.73 5.06
C LEU A 170 14.38 -2.61 4.94
N THR A 171 14.96 -2.99 3.79
CA THR A 171 16.41 -2.98 3.60
C THR A 171 16.94 -1.56 3.53
N VAL A 172 16.36 -0.69 2.70
CA VAL A 172 16.80 0.71 2.58
C VAL A 172 16.58 1.46 3.89
N GLY A 173 15.41 1.26 4.52
CA GLY A 173 15.08 1.88 5.80
C GLY A 173 16.10 1.51 6.88
N SER A 174 16.36 0.22 7.10
CA SER A 174 17.31 -0.25 8.12
C SER A 174 18.73 0.20 7.85
N CYS A 175 19.22 0.08 6.61
CA CYS A 175 20.57 0.49 6.21
C CYS A 175 20.82 1.98 6.38
N MET A 176 19.84 2.80 6.02
CA MET A 176 20.03 4.25 5.91
C MET A 176 19.69 5.01 7.19
N THR A 177 18.94 4.42 8.11
CA THR A 177 18.55 5.07 9.37
C THR A 177 19.75 5.59 10.14
N THR A 178 20.75 4.74 10.40
CA THR A 178 21.95 5.13 11.17
C THR A 178 22.72 6.27 10.49
N LEU A 179 22.79 6.27 9.18
CA LEU A 179 23.49 7.31 8.41
C LEU A 179 22.72 8.63 8.41
N THR A 180 21.42 8.59 8.19
CA THR A 180 20.56 9.77 8.18
C THR A 180 20.44 10.38 9.58
N ASP A 181 20.42 9.56 10.64
CA ASP A 181 20.45 10.02 12.03
C ASP A 181 21.72 10.81 12.35
N LYS A 182 22.90 10.37 11.86
CA LYS A 182 24.17 11.11 11.99
C LYS A 182 24.10 12.50 11.35
N HIS A 183 23.38 12.63 10.26
CA HIS A 183 23.20 13.89 9.55
C HIS A 183 21.97 14.69 10.02
N LYS A 184 21.33 14.28 11.13
CA LYS A 184 20.17 14.93 11.73
C LYS A 184 19.00 15.09 10.76
N VAL A 185 18.77 14.10 9.89
CA VAL A 185 17.59 14.04 9.03
C VAL A 185 16.39 13.58 9.85
N PRO A 186 15.22 14.26 9.76
CA PRO A 186 14.00 13.75 10.38
C PRO A 186 13.64 12.36 9.80
N ARG A 187 13.26 11.42 10.67
CA ARG A 187 12.90 10.06 10.24
C ARG A 187 11.68 10.05 9.32
N GLU A 188 10.79 11.05 9.45
CA GLU A 188 9.68 11.24 8.53
C GLU A 188 10.16 11.51 7.10
N PHE A 189 11.26 12.24 6.94
CA PHE A 189 11.80 12.53 5.62
C PHE A 189 12.52 11.31 5.02
N LEU A 190 13.23 10.54 5.86
CA LEU A 190 13.76 9.24 5.44
C LEU A 190 12.63 8.31 4.99
N ALA A 191 11.56 8.21 5.78
CA ALA A 191 10.40 7.41 5.42
C ALA A 191 9.75 7.85 4.09
N TYR A 192 9.64 9.17 3.86
CA TYR A 192 9.17 9.71 2.58
C TYR A 192 10.03 9.27 1.41
N VAL A 193 11.37 9.36 1.53
CA VAL A 193 12.29 8.95 0.46
C VAL A 193 12.17 7.45 0.18
N VAL A 194 12.14 6.64 1.22
CA VAL A 194 12.04 5.17 1.12
C VAL A 194 10.71 4.77 0.49
N ASP A 195 9.59 5.28 1.00
CA ASP A 195 8.25 4.96 0.51
C ASP A 195 8.06 5.37 -0.96
N SER A 196 8.54 6.56 -1.31
CA SER A 196 8.45 7.08 -2.68
C SER A 196 9.38 6.39 -3.69
N THR A 197 10.30 5.55 -3.23
CA THR A 197 11.19 4.73 -4.07
C THR A 197 10.91 3.23 -3.98
N ALA A 198 10.03 2.80 -3.12
CA ALA A 198 9.64 1.40 -2.99
C ALA A 198 8.54 1.04 -4.01
N ALA A 199 7.27 1.20 -3.63
CA ALA A 199 6.14 0.82 -4.47
C ALA A 199 6.10 1.54 -5.84
N PRO A 200 6.37 2.87 -5.95
CA PRO A 200 6.35 3.54 -7.25
C PRO A 200 7.34 2.98 -8.26
N LEU A 201 8.53 2.56 -7.81
CA LEU A 201 9.52 1.96 -8.71
C LEU A 201 9.14 0.52 -9.12
N CYS A 202 8.61 -0.27 -8.19
CA CYS A 202 8.18 -1.63 -8.48
C CYS A 202 7.11 -1.70 -9.58
N VAL A 203 6.27 -0.66 -9.72
CA VAL A 203 5.22 -0.63 -10.76
C VAL A 203 5.65 -0.01 -12.08
N ILE A 204 6.87 0.53 -12.20
CA ILE A 204 7.43 1.03 -13.46
C ILE A 204 8.61 0.20 -13.97
N ILE A 205 9.09 -0.76 -13.18
CA ILE A 205 10.17 -1.67 -13.57
C ILE A 205 9.56 -3.03 -13.93
N PRO A 206 9.83 -3.55 -15.15
CA PRO A 206 9.16 -4.77 -15.64
C PRO A 206 9.65 -6.07 -15.01
N ILE A 207 10.64 -6.02 -14.13
CA ILE A 207 11.22 -7.19 -13.43
C ILE A 207 11.00 -7.01 -11.93
N SER A 208 9.73 -6.99 -11.51
CA SER A 208 9.34 -6.84 -10.10
C SER A 208 8.21 -7.79 -9.74
N THR A 209 7.96 -7.99 -8.43
CA THR A 209 6.81 -8.74 -7.95
C THR A 209 5.49 -8.14 -8.43
N TRP A 210 5.41 -6.80 -8.50
CA TRP A 210 4.25 -6.09 -9.01
C TRP A 210 4.04 -6.26 -10.52
N ALA A 211 5.12 -6.35 -11.30
CA ALA A 211 5.02 -6.63 -12.73
C ALA A 211 4.37 -8.00 -13.00
N VAL A 212 4.77 -9.02 -12.23
CA VAL A 212 4.18 -10.37 -12.31
C VAL A 212 2.71 -10.34 -11.91
N PHE A 213 2.39 -9.70 -10.79
CA PHE A 213 1.02 -9.59 -10.28
C PHE A 213 0.09 -8.85 -11.26
N CYS A 214 0.51 -7.67 -11.74
CA CYS A 214 -0.28 -6.89 -12.70
C CYS A 214 -0.46 -7.62 -14.04
N SER A 215 0.58 -8.31 -14.52
CA SER A 215 0.51 -9.15 -15.72
C SER A 215 -0.60 -10.20 -15.60
N ARG A 216 -0.65 -10.88 -14.45
CA ARG A 216 -1.69 -11.89 -14.19
C ARG A 216 -3.09 -11.27 -14.15
N ILE A 217 -3.24 -10.11 -13.52
CA ILE A 217 -4.53 -9.39 -13.50
C ILE A 217 -4.99 -9.01 -14.91
N LEU A 218 -4.08 -8.56 -15.78
CA LEU A 218 -4.41 -8.22 -17.16
C LEU A 218 -4.91 -9.45 -17.93
N GLU A 219 -4.30 -10.62 -17.74
CA GLU A 219 -4.71 -11.86 -18.38
C GLU A 219 -6.07 -12.34 -17.86
N VAL A 220 -6.25 -12.43 -16.55
CA VAL A 220 -7.50 -12.89 -15.92
C VAL A 220 -8.69 -12.04 -16.31
N ASN A 221 -8.50 -10.72 -16.48
CA ASN A 221 -9.55 -9.81 -16.91
C ASN A 221 -9.71 -9.67 -18.43
N GLY A 222 -9.00 -10.49 -19.22
CA GLY A 222 -9.12 -10.51 -20.68
C GLY A 222 -8.52 -9.29 -21.39
N TRP A 223 -7.72 -8.47 -20.70
CA TRP A 223 -7.00 -7.35 -21.31
C TRP A 223 -5.72 -7.78 -22.03
N ALA A 224 -5.19 -8.93 -21.68
CA ALA A 224 -4.04 -9.55 -22.33
C ALA A 224 -4.35 -11.02 -22.64
N PRO A 225 -3.87 -11.57 -23.79
CA PRO A 225 -3.90 -13.00 -24.04
C PRO A 225 -3.10 -13.76 -22.96
N ALA A 226 -3.46 -15.02 -22.74
CA ALA A 226 -2.74 -15.87 -21.79
C ALA A 226 -1.25 -15.98 -22.17
N GLY A 227 -0.37 -15.72 -21.21
CA GLY A 227 1.09 -15.70 -21.39
C GLY A 227 1.67 -14.38 -21.94
N GLU A 228 0.85 -13.41 -22.30
CA GLU A 228 1.32 -12.11 -22.80
C GLU A 228 1.16 -10.96 -21.80
N GLY A 229 0.70 -11.24 -20.58
CA GLY A 229 0.42 -10.21 -19.56
C GLY A 229 1.58 -9.28 -19.30
N LEU A 230 2.83 -9.78 -19.23
CA LEU A 230 4.01 -8.96 -19.03
C LEU A 230 4.25 -7.98 -20.19
N PHE A 231 4.05 -8.40 -21.42
CA PHE A 231 4.17 -7.52 -22.58
C PHE A 231 3.15 -6.38 -22.54
N TYR A 232 1.91 -6.70 -22.16
CA TYR A 232 0.87 -5.68 -22.00
C TYR A 232 1.15 -4.78 -20.80
N PHE A 233 1.66 -5.33 -19.69
CA PHE A 233 2.08 -4.53 -18.54
C PHE A 233 3.17 -3.52 -18.93
N ILE A 234 4.20 -3.94 -19.68
CA ILE A 234 5.28 -3.05 -20.16
C ILE A 234 4.70 -1.88 -20.96
N LYS A 235 3.67 -2.10 -21.77
CA LYS A 235 2.99 -1.02 -22.50
C LYS A 235 2.28 -0.02 -21.60
N THR A 236 1.90 -0.40 -20.38
CA THR A 236 1.26 0.53 -19.41
C THR A 236 2.27 1.41 -18.67
N ILE A 237 3.54 0.99 -18.58
CA ILE A 237 4.58 1.68 -17.80
C ILE A 237 4.72 3.17 -18.16
N PRO A 238 4.77 3.58 -19.44
CA PRO A 238 4.85 5.01 -19.79
C PRO A 238 3.69 5.85 -19.30
N TYR A 239 2.53 5.24 -19.08
CA TYR A 239 1.31 5.89 -18.61
C TYR A 239 1.15 5.85 -17.08
N ASN A 240 2.08 5.23 -16.36
CA ASN A 240 2.09 5.23 -14.90
C ASN A 240 2.69 6.54 -14.37
N PHE A 241 1.94 7.64 -14.52
CA PHE A 241 2.38 8.98 -14.15
C PHE A 241 2.77 9.08 -12.68
N TYR A 242 2.06 8.38 -11.79
CA TYR A 242 2.37 8.38 -10.36
C TYR A 242 3.78 7.83 -10.10
N GLY A 243 4.11 6.68 -10.68
CA GLY A 243 5.42 6.05 -10.48
C GLY A 243 6.57 6.95 -10.96
N TRP A 244 6.44 7.54 -12.14
CA TRP A 244 7.43 8.47 -12.68
C TRP A 244 7.56 9.75 -11.88
N ILE A 245 6.43 10.38 -11.52
CA ILE A 245 6.42 11.63 -10.75
C ILE A 245 7.01 11.39 -9.35
N ALA A 246 6.63 10.32 -8.66
CA ALA A 246 7.17 9.99 -7.35
C ALA A 246 8.69 9.80 -7.39
N ALA A 247 9.19 9.02 -8.37
CA ALA A 247 10.61 8.79 -8.53
C ALA A 247 11.42 10.07 -8.81
N ILE A 248 10.87 11.02 -9.59
CA ILE A 248 11.55 12.26 -9.99
C ILE A 248 11.44 13.36 -8.92
N VAL A 249 10.29 13.46 -8.25
CA VAL A 249 10.05 14.52 -7.25
C VAL A 249 10.98 14.37 -6.05
N VAL A 250 11.28 13.15 -5.62
CA VAL A 250 12.15 12.89 -4.47
C VAL A 250 13.52 13.57 -4.58
N PRO A 251 14.33 13.32 -5.62
CA PRO A 251 15.62 13.99 -5.75
C PRO A 251 15.49 15.51 -5.89
N LEU A 252 14.43 16.02 -6.52
CA LEU A 252 14.19 17.46 -6.64
C LEU A 252 13.92 18.11 -5.27
N VAL A 253 13.21 17.41 -4.38
CA VAL A 253 13.03 17.88 -2.99
C VAL A 253 14.35 17.81 -2.21
N ILE A 254 15.13 16.73 -2.35
CA ILE A 254 16.42 16.56 -1.66
C ILE A 254 17.41 17.68 -2.03
N ILE A 255 17.54 18.00 -3.30
CA ILE A 255 18.46 19.06 -3.74
C ILE A 255 17.93 20.47 -3.46
N GLY A 256 16.63 20.61 -3.14
CA GLY A 256 16.00 21.87 -2.76
C GLY A 256 15.39 22.66 -3.91
N VAL A 257 15.19 22.05 -5.09
CA VAL A 257 14.42 22.64 -6.21
C VAL A 257 12.95 22.76 -5.81
N ILE A 258 12.42 21.72 -5.19
CA ILE A 258 11.08 21.76 -4.60
C ILE A 258 11.24 21.99 -3.10
N PRO A 259 10.66 23.06 -2.55
CA PRO A 259 10.78 23.35 -1.12
C PRO A 259 9.99 22.35 -0.26
N VAL A 260 10.53 22.03 0.91
CA VAL A 260 9.82 21.25 1.92
C VAL A 260 8.74 22.13 2.57
N PHE A 261 7.51 21.64 2.67
CA PHE A 261 6.36 22.38 3.18
C PHE A 261 5.51 21.55 4.15
N GLY A 262 4.56 22.21 4.82
CA GLY A 262 3.61 21.56 5.73
C GLY A 262 4.26 20.79 6.89
N PRO A 263 3.71 19.65 7.31
CA PRO A 263 4.22 18.87 8.44
C PRO A 263 5.68 18.44 8.30
N MET A 264 6.15 18.23 7.07
CA MET A 264 7.55 17.87 6.82
C MET A 264 8.50 19.02 7.19
N LYS A 265 8.12 20.27 6.90
CA LYS A 265 8.87 21.46 7.32
C LYS A 265 8.95 21.56 8.84
N GLU A 266 7.85 21.25 9.53
CA GLU A 266 7.81 21.21 11.01
C GLU A 266 8.75 20.14 11.57
N ALA A 267 8.87 18.96 10.91
CA ALA A 267 9.81 17.92 11.30
C ALA A 267 11.26 18.41 11.22
N PHE A 268 11.63 19.09 10.14
CA PHE A 268 12.96 19.70 10.01
C PHE A 268 13.21 20.79 11.07
N HIS A 269 12.23 21.65 11.36
CA HIS A 269 12.33 22.65 12.42
C HIS A 269 12.52 22.01 13.80
N ARG A 270 11.78 20.94 14.11
CA ARG A 270 11.92 20.20 15.36
C ARG A 270 13.36 19.72 15.56
N VAL A 271 13.90 19.07 14.52
CA VAL A 271 15.27 18.53 14.58
C VAL A 271 16.32 19.65 14.65
N ALA A 272 16.16 20.73 13.90
CA ALA A 272 17.05 21.89 13.93
C ALA A 272 17.10 22.56 15.31
N GLN A 273 16.02 22.50 16.09
CA GLN A 273 15.94 23.00 17.47
C GLN A 273 16.48 22.00 18.51
N GLY A 274 17.07 20.88 18.08
CA GLY A 274 17.60 19.85 18.97
C GLY A 274 16.55 18.86 19.50
N GLY A 275 15.35 18.85 18.92
CA GLY A 275 14.31 17.88 19.23
C GLY A 275 14.61 16.49 18.66
N PRO A 276 13.78 15.46 19.00
CA PRO A 276 13.99 14.09 18.59
C PRO A 276 13.90 13.93 17.05
N LEU A 277 14.69 13.00 16.51
CA LEU A 277 14.66 12.67 15.08
C LEU A 277 13.36 11.98 14.67
N ALA A 278 12.81 11.16 15.57
CA ALA A 278 11.56 10.46 15.38
C ALA A 278 10.34 11.37 15.66
N PRO A 279 9.19 11.11 15.01
CA PRO A 279 7.98 11.89 15.26
C PRO A 279 7.46 11.69 16.69
N PRO A 280 6.79 12.68 17.28
CA PRO A 280 6.18 12.56 18.60
C PRO A 280 5.18 11.38 18.64
N GLY A 281 5.32 10.53 19.63
CA GLY A 281 4.47 9.33 19.81
C GLY A 281 5.01 8.07 19.17
N SER A 282 6.15 8.12 18.49
CA SER A 282 6.83 6.94 17.95
C SER A 282 7.42 6.04 19.03
N GLU A 283 7.65 6.56 20.24
CA GLU A 283 8.17 5.80 21.37
C GLU A 283 7.27 4.61 21.76
N LYS A 284 6.01 4.63 21.32
CA LYS A 284 5.06 3.54 21.54
C LYS A 284 5.26 2.33 20.61
N PHE A 285 6.07 2.48 19.59
CA PHE A 285 6.36 1.49 18.56
C PHE A 285 7.80 0.98 18.61
N ASP A 286 8.63 1.51 19.51
CA ASP A 286 9.95 0.95 19.79
C ASP A 286 9.73 -0.39 20.54
N ILE A 287 9.88 -1.49 19.77
CA ILE A 287 9.87 -2.87 20.26
C ILE A 287 11.32 -3.30 20.49
#